data_f90210391a2241c6badb547beb2219d9
#
_entry.id   f90210391a2241c6badb547beb2219d9
#
_cell.length_a   1.000
_cell.length_b   1.000
_cell.length_c   1.000
_cell.angle_alpha   90.00
_cell.angle_beta   90.00
_cell.angle_gamma   90.00
#
_symmetry.space_group_name_H-M   'P 1'
#
loop_
_entity.id
_entity.type
_entity.pdbx_description
1 polymer ?
#
loop_
_entity_poly.entity_id
_entity_poly.type
_entity_poly.pdbx_seq_one_letter_code
_entity_poly.pdbx_strand_id
1 'polypeptide(L)'
;MIELKDVTKEYSKGISALNGINLKIEQGEFVFIVGDSGSGKSTLIKLIMKELEPTSGTIIVNGHNLGRMRRRKVPMYRRNIGVVFQDFRL
;
A
#
# COMPACT_ATOMS: atom_id res chain seq x y z
N MET A 1 5.25 -2.27 -10.09
CA MET A 1 4.81 -0.87 -9.98
C MET A 1 3.60 -0.75 -9.07
N ILE A 2 3.60 0.27 -8.24
CA ILE A 2 2.52 0.52 -7.30
C ILE A 2 1.96 1.91 -7.57
N GLU A 3 0.65 2.01 -7.65
CA GLU A 3 0.00 3.30 -7.91
C GLU A 3 -1.13 3.54 -6.92
N LEU A 4 -1.10 4.71 -6.30
CA LEU A 4 -2.18 5.17 -5.42
C LEU A 4 -2.88 6.35 -6.08
N LYS A 5 -4.21 6.31 -6.11
CA LYS A 5 -5.04 7.36 -6.71
C LYS A 5 -6.01 7.89 -5.67
N ASP A 6 -5.77 9.11 -5.21
CA ASP A 6 -6.63 9.81 -4.25
C ASP A 6 -6.90 8.97 -3.00
N VAL A 7 -5.86 8.34 -2.47
CA VAL A 7 -6.02 7.44 -1.33
C VAL A 7 -6.07 8.22 -0.03
N THR A 8 -7.11 7.93 0.75
CA THR A 8 -7.29 8.47 2.09
C THR A 8 -7.45 7.32 3.05
N LYS A 9 -6.81 7.41 4.21
CA LYS A 9 -6.98 6.42 5.27
C LYS A 9 -7.21 7.14 6.59
N GLU A 10 -8.40 6.96 7.14
CA GLU A 10 -8.76 7.46 8.46
C GLU A 10 -8.88 6.29 9.42
N TYR A 11 -8.18 6.37 10.55
CA TYR A 11 -8.26 5.33 11.58
C TYR A 11 -9.44 5.56 12.51
N SER A 12 -9.74 6.83 12.78
CA SER A 12 -10.89 7.21 13.57
C SER A 12 -11.38 8.55 13.09
N LYS A 13 -12.55 8.95 13.56
CA LYS A 13 -13.19 10.18 13.12
C LYS A 13 -12.26 11.36 13.35
N GLY A 14 -11.90 12.04 12.27
CA GLY A 14 -11.05 13.21 12.32
C GLY A 14 -9.56 12.94 12.36
N ILE A 15 -9.14 11.67 12.38
CA ILE A 15 -7.72 11.31 12.38
C ILE A 15 -7.37 10.60 11.10
N SER A 16 -6.64 11.27 10.24
CA SER A 16 -6.28 10.78 8.91
C SER A 16 -4.79 10.50 8.85
N ALA A 17 -4.42 9.26 8.52
CA ALA A 17 -3.02 8.90 8.33
C ALA A 17 -2.54 9.25 6.93
N LEU A 18 -3.42 9.15 5.95
CA LEU A 18 -3.17 9.55 4.57
C LEU A 18 -4.37 10.37 4.10
N ASN A 19 -4.12 11.38 3.32
CA ASN A 19 -5.18 12.28 2.88
C ASN A 19 -5.02 12.64 1.41
N GLY A 20 -5.83 11.98 0.55
CA GLY A 20 -5.84 12.24 -0.88
C GLY A 20 -4.50 12.04 -1.55
N ILE A 21 -3.82 10.95 -1.22
CA ILE A 21 -2.48 10.70 -1.73
C ILE A 21 -2.50 10.16 -3.15
N ASN A 22 -1.74 10.81 -4.01
CA ASN A 22 -1.49 10.34 -5.37
C ASN A 22 -0.01 10.02 -5.48
N LEU A 23 0.30 8.76 -5.76
CA LEU A 23 1.68 8.31 -5.74
C LEU A 23 1.88 7.18 -6.74
N LYS A 24 3.00 7.22 -7.44
CA LYS A 24 3.37 6.15 -8.36
C LYS A 24 4.77 5.70 -7.99
N ILE A 25 4.90 4.43 -7.65
CA ILE A 25 6.15 3.87 -7.17
C ILE A 25 6.64 2.83 -8.17
N GLU A 26 7.81 3.07 -8.73
CA GLU A 26 8.47 2.09 -9.58
C GLU A 26 9.26 1.13 -8.71
N GLN A 27 9.63 -0.01 -9.28
CA GLN A 27 10.28 -1.08 -8.54
C GLN A 27 11.50 -0.61 -7.74
N GLY A 28 12.35 0.21 -8.34
CA GLY A 28 13.55 0.70 -7.67
C GLY A 28 13.30 1.74 -6.60
N GLU A 29 12.16 2.42 -6.67
CA GLU A 29 11.85 3.49 -5.73
C GLU A 29 11.32 3.00 -4.40
N PHE A 30 10.95 1.75 -4.33
CA PHE A 30 10.37 1.17 -3.11
C PHE A 30 11.33 1.26 -1.93
N VAL A 31 12.61 1.20 -2.20
CA VAL A 31 13.64 1.28 -1.17
C VAL A 31 13.52 2.55 -0.34
N PHE A 32 13.23 3.66 -0.98
CA PHE A 32 13.15 4.95 -0.29
C PHE A 32 11.98 5.00 0.68
N ILE A 33 10.89 4.31 0.36
CA ILE A 33 9.73 4.28 1.24
C ILE A 33 9.98 3.41 2.45
N VAL A 34 10.57 2.24 2.24
CA VAL A 34 10.80 1.28 3.32
C VAL A 34 11.92 1.74 4.24
N GLY A 35 12.95 2.37 3.67
CA GLY A 35 14.12 2.78 4.43
C GLY A 35 13.98 4.03 5.25
N ASP A 36 12.93 4.82 5.01
CA ASP A 36 12.73 6.08 5.70
C ASP A 36 11.68 5.91 6.79
N SER A 37 11.91 6.47 7.95
CA SER A 37 10.95 6.42 9.05
C SER A 37 10.10 7.70 9.04
N GLY A 38 8.80 7.54 9.20
CA GLY A 38 7.91 8.67 9.22
C GLY A 38 6.46 8.24 9.38
N SER A 39 5.63 9.14 9.87
CA SER A 39 4.20 8.86 10.01
C SER A 39 3.58 8.61 8.64
N GLY A 40 2.69 7.65 8.55
CA GLY A 40 2.02 7.31 7.32
C GLY A 40 2.68 6.21 6.51
N LYS A 41 3.97 5.97 6.68
CA LYS A 41 4.65 4.92 5.92
C LYS A 41 4.21 3.54 6.34
N SER A 42 4.04 3.34 7.62
CA SER A 42 3.50 2.11 8.17
C SER A 42 2.12 1.84 7.59
N THR A 43 1.29 2.87 7.55
CA THR A 43 -0.05 2.77 6.99
C THR A 43 0.00 2.45 5.51
N LEU A 44 0.89 3.11 4.77
CA LEU A 44 1.05 2.87 3.35
C LEU A 44 1.42 1.41 3.06
N ILE A 45 2.38 0.88 3.81
CA ILE A 45 2.82 -0.50 3.65
C ILE A 45 1.67 -1.47 3.96
N LYS A 46 0.89 -1.21 5.01
CA LYS A 46 -0.24 -2.06 5.37
C LYS A 46 -1.33 -2.04 4.30
N LEU A 47 -1.55 -0.89 3.67
CA LEU A 47 -2.50 -0.81 2.57
C LEU A 47 -2.02 -1.59 1.36
N ILE A 48 -0.73 -1.49 1.03
CA ILE A 48 -0.15 -2.22 -0.08
C ILE A 48 -0.17 -3.73 0.17
N MET A 49 0.03 -4.14 1.41
CA MET A 49 -0.05 -5.55 1.79
C MET A 49 -1.48 -6.05 1.93
N LYS A 50 -2.45 -5.17 1.77
CA LYS A 50 -3.87 -5.45 1.93
C LYS A 50 -4.23 -5.90 3.34
N GLU A 51 -3.47 -5.45 4.31
CA GLU A 51 -3.80 -5.64 5.73
C GLU A 51 -4.82 -4.60 6.19
N LEU A 52 -4.88 -3.46 5.49
CA LEU A 52 -5.85 -2.42 5.74
C LEU A 52 -6.55 -2.08 4.42
N GLU A 53 -7.78 -1.61 4.52
CA GLU A 53 -8.50 -1.08 3.37
C GLU A 53 -8.47 0.44 3.43
N PRO A 54 -8.34 1.13 2.28
CA PRO A 54 -8.39 2.58 2.27
C PRO A 54 -9.80 3.06 2.60
N THR A 55 -9.91 4.23 3.21
CA THR A 55 -11.20 4.85 3.45
C THR A 55 -11.80 5.28 2.11
N SER A 56 -10.96 5.78 1.21
CA SER A 56 -11.36 6.11 -0.15
C SER A 56 -10.14 6.05 -1.06
N GLY A 57 -10.38 6.04 -2.37
CA GLY A 57 -9.32 6.00 -3.34
C GLY A 57 -9.06 4.60 -3.85
N THR A 58 -8.08 4.48 -4.74
CA THR A 58 -7.76 3.25 -5.45
C THR A 58 -6.28 2.93 -5.31
N ILE A 59 -5.96 1.66 -5.06
CA ILE A 59 -4.58 1.18 -5.00
C ILE A 59 -4.41 0.08 -6.04
N ILE A 60 -3.43 0.26 -6.92
CA ILE A 60 -3.14 -0.70 -7.98
C ILE A 60 -1.69 -1.17 -7.81
N VAL A 61 -1.50 -2.48 -7.77
CA VAL A 61 -0.17 -3.09 -7.65
C VAL A 61 0.03 -4.06 -8.79
N ASN A 62 1.02 -3.78 -9.62
CA ASN A 62 1.33 -4.60 -10.80
C ASN A 62 0.10 -4.88 -11.66
N GLY A 63 -0.73 -3.86 -11.85
CA GLY A 63 -1.93 -3.96 -12.65
C GLY A 63 -3.15 -4.52 -11.93
N HIS A 64 -2.99 -4.93 -10.67
CA HIS A 64 -4.11 -5.48 -9.89
C HIS A 64 -4.72 -4.41 -8.99
N ASN A 65 -6.01 -4.15 -9.17
CA ASN A 65 -6.75 -3.24 -8.30
C ASN A 65 -7.06 -3.98 -7.00
N LEU A 66 -6.44 -3.56 -5.91
CA LEU A 66 -6.59 -4.25 -4.63
C LEU A 66 -8.03 -4.22 -4.10
N GLY A 67 -8.75 -3.16 -4.39
CA GLY A 67 -10.14 -3.04 -3.96
C GLY A 67 -11.08 -4.03 -4.63
N ARG A 68 -10.70 -4.54 -5.79
CA ARG A 68 -11.47 -5.52 -6.54
C ARG A 68 -10.96 -6.94 -6.40
N MET A 69 -9.89 -7.12 -5.64
CA MET A 69 -9.31 -8.44 -5.45
C MET A 69 -10.23 -9.31 -4.61
N ARG A 70 -10.51 -10.52 -5.09
CA ARG A 70 -11.35 -11.46 -4.36
C ARG A 70 -10.60 -11.94 -3.12
N ARG A 71 -11.35 -12.15 -2.04
CA ARG A 71 -10.78 -12.55 -0.75
C ARG A 71 -9.89 -13.79 -0.88
N ARG A 72 -10.28 -14.75 -1.69
CA ARG A 72 -9.51 -15.99 -1.88
C ARG A 72 -8.16 -15.77 -2.56
N LYS A 73 -7.99 -14.63 -3.24
CA LYS A 73 -6.74 -14.30 -3.91
C LYS A 73 -5.75 -13.57 -3.02
N VAL A 74 -6.23 -13.04 -1.90
CA VAL A 74 -5.41 -12.22 -1.01
C VAL A 74 -4.21 -12.97 -0.44
N PRO A 75 -4.34 -14.23 0.03
CA PRO A 75 -3.18 -14.93 0.57
C PRO A 75 -2.05 -15.09 -0.45
N MET A 76 -2.39 -15.40 -1.69
CA MET A 76 -1.40 -15.52 -2.77
C MET A 76 -0.77 -14.16 -3.06
N TYR A 77 -1.57 -13.11 -3.11
CA TYR A 77 -1.08 -11.76 -3.32
C TYR A 77 -0.09 -11.38 -2.22
N ARG A 78 -0.44 -11.61 -0.97
CA ARG A 78 0.42 -11.27 0.17
C ARG A 78 1.75 -12.04 0.10
N ARG A 79 1.70 -13.29 -0.32
CA ARG A 79 2.91 -14.10 -0.46
C ARG A 79 3.82 -13.51 -1.52
N ASN A 80 3.26 -13.12 -2.66
CA ASN A 80 4.04 -12.57 -3.77
C ASN A 80 4.62 -11.20 -3.43
N ILE A 81 3.84 -10.34 -2.84
CA ILE A 81 4.32 -9.00 -2.50
C ILE A 81 5.29 -9.06 -1.30
N GLY A 82 5.09 -10.04 -0.43
CA GLY A 82 5.98 -10.25 0.72
C GLY A 82 7.41 -10.57 0.30
N VAL A 83 7.57 -11.30 -0.79
CA VAL A 83 8.89 -11.60 -1.34
C VAL A 83 9.58 -10.31 -1.78
N VAL A 84 8.85 -9.42 -2.42
CA VAL A 84 9.39 -8.12 -2.85
C VAL A 84 9.82 -7.29 -1.64
N PHE A 85 8.99 -7.25 -0.59
CA PHE A 85 9.32 -6.52 0.63
C PHE A 85 10.54 -7.11 1.32
N GLN A 86 10.69 -8.42 1.26
CA GLN A 86 11.80 -9.11 1.89
C GLN A 86 13.14 -8.66 1.30
N ASP A 87 13.17 -8.41 0.00
CA ASP A 87 14.37 -7.94 -0.69
C ASP A 87 14.80 -6.54 -0.22
N PHE A 88 13.88 -5.78 0.34
CA PHE A 88 14.15 -4.43 0.81
C PHE A 88 14.14 -4.30 2.32
N ARG A 89 14.17 -5.41 3.03
CA ARG A 89 14.19 -5.40 4.48
C ARG A 89 15.55 -4.89 4.96
N LEU A 90 15.53 -3.90 5.83
CA LEU A 90 16.73 -3.31 6.40
C LEU A 90 17.01 -3.90 7.77
#